data_bb407badf5f59eca972f452b99ece81b
#
_entry.id   bb407badf5f59eca972f452b99ece81b
#
_cell.length_a   1.000
_cell.length_b   1.000
_cell.length_c   1.000
_cell.angle_alpha   90.00
_cell.angle_beta   90.00
_cell.angle_gamma   90.00
#
_symmetry.space_group_name_H-M   'P 1'
#
loop_
_entity.id
_entity.type
_entity.pdbx_description
1 polymer ?
#
loop_
_entity_poly.entity_id
_entity_poly.type
_entity_poly.pdbx_seq_one_letter_code
_entity_poly.pdbx_strand_id
1 'polypeptide(L)'
;MTSARLGFNARISFPTGGAAQALRDGIELFRVAEQLGYDTGWVYQRHFDNYLASPLVFHAAVAQHTDRIGLGTAIIGVRYEDPILLAEAAATADLLSSGRLQLGLGTGQGGFDSVFGQEPNDGREQSQTRLAAFLRAVRGEQVGVVGDLAGMVATGTELTVRPTSPGLGDRVWYGAGSVASAERVGRQGLRLLLSTILSGQIDDYGAELARAIKTYHSVHPATSPAQVAVARSVLPATSPELRRRYAAYDEERRTQGPAASRPQGALAPTAGPPARFTMSPVHHGDPSEVLDQLLADPSVALADDLIAFLPPAFGLRENLRLLEDIATTVAPHLGWVPSAPA
;
A
#
# COMPACT_ATOMS: atom_id res chain seq x y z
N MET A 1 -11.77 -22.66 3.75
CA MET A 1 -10.82 -21.61 3.36
C MET A 1 -11.66 -20.42 2.93
N THR A 2 -11.54 -19.28 3.58
CA THR A 2 -12.09 -18.02 3.07
C THR A 2 -11.48 -17.78 1.70
N SER A 3 -12.28 -17.36 0.71
CA SER A 3 -11.79 -17.03 -0.63
C SER A 3 -10.67 -15.98 -0.51
N ALA A 4 -9.47 -16.35 -0.91
CA ALA A 4 -8.35 -15.42 -0.91
C ALA A 4 -8.66 -14.25 -1.84
N ARG A 5 -8.35 -13.03 -1.43
CA ARG A 5 -8.45 -11.84 -2.29
C ARG A 5 -7.12 -11.58 -2.96
N LEU A 6 -7.15 -11.13 -4.20
CA LEU A 6 -5.98 -10.83 -4.98
C LEU A 6 -5.89 -9.34 -5.26
N GLY A 7 -4.76 -8.76 -4.89
CA GLY A 7 -4.41 -7.39 -5.23
C GLY A 7 -3.07 -7.30 -5.93
N PHE A 8 -2.74 -6.10 -6.40
CA PHE A 8 -1.38 -5.77 -6.85
C PHE A 8 -0.91 -4.45 -6.22
N ASN A 9 0.40 -4.26 -6.14
CA ASN A 9 1.03 -3.00 -5.71
C ASN A 9 1.95 -2.49 -6.82
N ALA A 10 1.62 -1.32 -7.36
CA ALA A 10 2.40 -0.64 -8.39
C ALA A 10 3.17 0.54 -7.79
N ARG A 11 4.48 0.57 -8.02
CA ARG A 11 5.29 1.77 -7.85
C ARG A 11 5.29 2.54 -9.15
N ILE A 12 4.35 3.49 -9.30
CA ILE A 12 4.30 4.36 -10.48
C ILE A 12 5.53 5.25 -10.44
N SER A 13 6.56 4.82 -11.17
CA SER A 13 7.86 5.48 -11.29
C SER A 13 8.06 5.99 -12.70
N PHE A 14 8.88 7.02 -12.85
CA PHE A 14 9.10 7.66 -14.14
C PHE A 14 10.55 8.14 -14.30
N PRO A 15 11.13 8.09 -15.53
CA PRO A 15 12.35 8.81 -15.84
C PRO A 15 12.10 10.31 -15.86
N THR A 16 13.15 11.11 -15.81
CA THR A 16 13.05 12.57 -15.94
C THR A 16 12.25 12.94 -17.20
N GLY A 17 11.19 13.73 -17.03
CA GLY A 17 10.27 14.12 -18.11
C GLY A 17 9.18 13.11 -18.48
N GLY A 18 9.20 11.90 -17.91
CA GLY A 18 8.25 10.83 -18.24
C GLY A 18 7.00 10.73 -17.36
N ALA A 19 6.80 11.63 -16.40
CA ALA A 19 5.75 11.52 -15.39
C ALA A 19 4.34 11.41 -15.97
N ALA A 20 4.00 12.23 -16.96
CA ALA A 20 2.65 12.23 -17.56
C ALA A 20 2.31 10.87 -18.22
N GLN A 21 3.27 10.23 -18.87
CA GLN A 21 3.05 8.91 -19.47
C GLN A 21 2.93 7.84 -18.38
N ALA A 22 3.79 7.84 -17.37
CA ALA A 22 3.73 6.87 -16.29
C ALA A 22 2.41 6.94 -15.49
N LEU A 23 1.83 8.12 -15.32
CA LEU A 23 0.50 8.26 -14.70
C LEU A 23 -0.60 7.65 -15.58
N ARG A 24 -0.56 7.86 -16.91
CA ARG A 24 -1.49 7.20 -17.85
C ARG A 24 -1.31 5.68 -17.85
N ASP A 25 -0.08 5.20 -17.88
CA ASP A 25 0.23 3.77 -17.80
C ASP A 25 -0.27 3.16 -16.49
N GLY A 26 -0.18 3.89 -15.39
CA GLY A 26 -0.75 3.50 -14.12
C GLY A 26 -2.27 3.36 -14.16
N ILE A 27 -3.00 4.28 -14.78
CA ILE A 27 -4.47 4.17 -14.97
C ILE A 27 -4.80 2.93 -15.81
N GLU A 28 -4.06 2.70 -16.91
CA GLU A 28 -4.26 1.54 -17.77
C GLU A 28 -4.02 0.23 -17.02
N LEU A 29 -3.01 0.18 -16.14
CA LEU A 29 -2.73 -0.97 -15.29
C LEU A 29 -3.93 -1.33 -14.41
N PHE A 30 -4.58 -0.34 -13.78
CA PHE A 30 -5.78 -0.56 -12.97
C PHE A 30 -6.96 -1.04 -13.80
N ARG A 31 -7.15 -0.45 -14.99
CA ARG A 31 -8.24 -0.83 -15.90
C ARG A 31 -8.13 -2.29 -16.35
N VAL A 32 -6.93 -2.72 -16.74
CA VAL A 32 -6.69 -4.11 -17.17
C VAL A 32 -6.77 -5.07 -15.98
N ALA A 33 -6.22 -4.70 -14.81
CA ALA A 33 -6.34 -5.52 -13.61
C ALA A 33 -7.80 -5.75 -13.20
N GLU A 34 -8.67 -4.74 -13.31
CA GLU A 34 -10.11 -4.90 -13.09
C GLU A 34 -10.74 -5.89 -14.06
N GLN A 35 -10.36 -5.84 -15.35
CA GLN A 35 -10.84 -6.79 -16.36
C GLN A 35 -10.37 -8.23 -16.10
N LEU A 36 -9.17 -8.39 -15.54
CA LEU A 36 -8.65 -9.68 -15.09
C LEU A 36 -9.31 -10.19 -13.80
N GLY A 37 -10.13 -9.38 -13.14
CA GLY A 37 -10.88 -9.75 -11.96
C GLY A 37 -10.19 -9.44 -10.63
N TYR A 38 -9.08 -8.72 -10.61
CA TYR A 38 -8.41 -8.31 -9.37
C TYR A 38 -9.35 -7.57 -8.41
N ASP A 39 -9.19 -7.83 -7.12
CA ASP A 39 -10.00 -7.22 -6.06
C ASP A 39 -9.53 -5.82 -5.71
N THR A 40 -8.19 -5.60 -5.69
CA THR A 40 -7.60 -4.31 -5.28
C THR A 40 -6.34 -3.99 -6.07
N GLY A 41 -6.14 -2.69 -6.35
CA GLY A 41 -4.87 -2.16 -6.84
C GLY A 41 -4.33 -1.13 -5.86
N TRP A 42 -3.05 -1.22 -5.53
CA TRP A 42 -2.37 -0.38 -4.55
C TRP A 42 -1.28 0.43 -5.21
N VAL A 43 -1.08 1.67 -4.74
CA VAL A 43 0.01 2.53 -5.19
C VAL A 43 0.86 3.03 -4.03
N TYR A 44 2.15 3.23 -4.33
CA TYR A 44 3.15 3.71 -3.38
C TYR A 44 3.33 5.22 -3.49
N GLN A 45 3.41 5.94 -2.36
CA GLN A 45 3.73 7.37 -2.31
C GLN A 45 5.21 7.61 -2.03
N ARG A 46 5.79 8.61 -2.71
CA ARG A 46 7.09 9.15 -2.33
C ARG A 46 7.21 10.64 -2.68
N HIS A 47 7.64 11.44 -1.71
CA HIS A 47 7.90 12.86 -1.91
C HIS A 47 9.27 13.09 -2.55
N PHE A 48 9.38 14.13 -3.37
CA PHE A 48 10.63 14.64 -3.97
C PHE A 48 11.42 13.62 -4.79
N ASP A 49 10.82 12.55 -5.21
CA ASP A 49 11.47 11.49 -5.99
C ASP A 49 10.68 11.21 -7.28
N ASN A 50 11.26 10.45 -8.19
CA ASN A 50 10.63 10.08 -9.45
C ASN A 50 9.56 8.98 -9.30
N TYR A 51 8.62 9.21 -8.38
CA TYR A 51 7.48 8.36 -8.06
C TYR A 51 6.20 9.18 -7.90
N LEU A 52 5.08 8.50 -7.88
CA LEU A 52 3.80 9.10 -7.52
C LEU A 52 3.87 9.78 -6.14
N ALA A 53 3.58 11.08 -6.09
CA ALA A 53 3.59 11.85 -4.84
C ALA A 53 2.20 12.04 -4.24
N SER A 54 1.12 11.95 -5.06
CA SER A 54 -0.26 12.25 -4.62
C SER A 54 -1.21 11.10 -4.97
N PRO A 55 -1.25 10.02 -4.16
CA PRO A 55 -2.07 8.85 -4.42
C PRO A 55 -3.58 9.14 -4.53
N LEU A 56 -4.12 10.03 -3.70
CA LEU A 56 -5.56 10.32 -3.70
C LEU A 56 -6.00 11.02 -4.99
N VAL A 57 -5.19 11.95 -5.50
CA VAL A 57 -5.46 12.61 -6.81
C VAL A 57 -5.38 11.58 -7.93
N PHE A 58 -4.39 10.68 -7.90
CA PHE A 58 -4.26 9.60 -8.86
C PHE A 58 -5.47 8.65 -8.80
N HIS A 59 -5.90 8.23 -7.63
CA HIS A 59 -7.05 7.35 -7.45
C HIS A 59 -8.37 8.01 -7.88
N ALA A 60 -8.53 9.32 -7.70
CA ALA A 60 -9.68 10.04 -8.23
C ALA A 60 -9.74 9.96 -9.77
N ALA A 61 -8.59 9.99 -10.46
CA ALA A 61 -8.53 9.76 -11.91
C ALA A 61 -8.79 8.29 -12.27
N VAL A 62 -8.17 7.32 -11.58
CA VAL A 62 -8.43 5.88 -11.79
C VAL A 62 -9.90 5.55 -11.63
N ALA A 63 -10.59 6.14 -10.65
CA ALA A 63 -12.00 5.93 -10.39
C ALA A 63 -12.91 6.24 -11.57
N GLN A 64 -12.48 7.12 -12.49
CA GLN A 64 -13.23 7.48 -13.70
C GLN A 64 -13.05 6.44 -14.84
N HIS A 65 -12.17 5.46 -14.66
CA HIS A 65 -11.83 4.43 -15.64
C HIS A 65 -12.06 3.01 -15.13
N THR A 66 -12.61 2.87 -13.92
CA THR A 66 -12.85 1.59 -13.23
C THR A 66 -14.13 1.68 -12.41
N ASP A 67 -14.84 0.56 -12.25
CA ASP A 67 -16.14 0.50 -11.57
C ASP A 67 -16.12 -0.34 -10.29
N ARG A 68 -15.21 -1.28 -10.16
CA ARG A 68 -15.23 -2.32 -9.13
C ARG A 68 -13.96 -2.42 -8.28
N ILE A 69 -12.79 -2.35 -8.92
CA ILE A 69 -11.50 -2.58 -8.23
C ILE A 69 -11.31 -1.61 -7.07
N GLY A 70 -10.91 -2.14 -5.91
CA GLY A 70 -10.54 -1.33 -4.75
C GLY A 70 -9.28 -0.51 -5.03
N LEU A 71 -9.26 0.74 -4.56
CA LEU A 71 -8.22 1.73 -4.82
C LEU A 71 -7.37 1.93 -3.56
N GLY A 72 -6.21 1.28 -3.51
CA GLY A 72 -5.39 1.18 -2.31
C GLY A 72 -4.18 2.13 -2.29
N THR A 73 -3.83 2.65 -1.12
CA THR A 73 -2.54 3.32 -0.90
C THR A 73 -1.63 2.44 -0.04
N ALA A 74 -0.37 2.23 -0.47
CA ALA A 74 0.58 1.36 0.23
C ALA A 74 1.99 1.98 0.31
N ILE A 75 2.15 3.02 1.10
CA ILE A 75 1.25 3.72 2.03
C ILE A 75 1.33 5.24 1.78
N ILE A 76 0.38 6.04 2.31
CA ILE A 76 0.58 7.47 2.52
C ILE A 76 1.29 7.67 3.86
N GLY A 77 2.39 8.41 3.83
CA GLY A 77 3.17 8.73 5.03
C GLY A 77 2.55 9.88 5.82
N VAL A 78 1.88 9.60 6.94
CA VAL A 78 1.19 10.64 7.75
C VAL A 78 2.14 11.67 8.36
N ARG A 79 3.45 11.45 8.33
CA ARG A 79 4.45 12.34 8.93
C ARG A 79 4.31 13.79 8.44
N TYR A 80 4.03 13.99 7.15
CA TYR A 80 3.98 15.30 6.52
C TYR A 80 2.56 15.73 6.12
N GLU A 81 1.57 14.87 6.29
CA GLU A 81 0.19 15.18 5.96
C GLU A 81 -0.48 15.98 7.08
N ASP A 82 -1.22 17.03 6.74
CA ASP A 82 -2.19 17.60 7.67
C ASP A 82 -3.36 16.62 7.83
N PRO A 83 -3.71 16.21 9.04
CA PRO A 83 -4.72 15.15 9.26
C PRO A 83 -6.13 15.56 8.81
N ILE A 84 -6.46 16.85 8.86
CA ILE A 84 -7.79 17.34 8.45
C ILE A 84 -7.86 17.40 6.92
N LEU A 85 -6.85 18.00 6.27
CA LEU A 85 -6.79 18.05 4.81
C LEU A 85 -6.71 16.64 4.19
N LEU A 86 -6.00 15.72 4.83
CA LEU A 86 -5.95 14.32 4.40
C LEU A 86 -7.33 13.66 4.50
N ALA A 87 -8.09 13.92 5.57
CA ALA A 87 -9.43 13.37 5.75
C ALA A 87 -10.43 13.91 4.72
N GLU A 88 -10.37 15.21 4.41
CA GLU A 88 -11.17 15.84 3.35
C GLU A 88 -10.86 15.26 1.97
N ALA A 89 -9.57 15.15 1.64
CA ALA A 89 -9.12 14.57 0.36
C ALA A 89 -9.49 13.08 0.25
N ALA A 90 -9.33 12.31 1.32
CA ALA A 90 -9.68 10.89 1.34
C ALA A 90 -11.19 10.67 1.20
N ALA A 91 -12.03 11.43 1.91
CA ALA A 91 -13.47 11.34 1.80
C ALA A 91 -13.96 11.75 0.39
N THR A 92 -13.36 12.78 -0.20
CA THR A 92 -13.66 13.20 -1.58
C THR A 92 -13.30 12.11 -2.59
N ALA A 93 -12.10 11.53 -2.49
CA ALA A 93 -11.67 10.45 -3.38
C ALA A 93 -12.51 9.18 -3.21
N ASP A 94 -12.93 8.87 -1.99
CA ASP A 94 -13.78 7.71 -1.69
C ASP A 94 -15.18 7.88 -2.28
N LEU A 95 -15.79 9.04 -2.15
CA LEU A 95 -17.08 9.35 -2.77
C LEU A 95 -17.01 9.30 -4.30
N LEU A 96 -15.97 9.87 -4.91
CA LEU A 96 -15.73 9.78 -6.36
C LEU A 96 -15.53 8.36 -6.86
N SER A 97 -15.05 7.47 -6.00
CA SER A 97 -14.85 6.05 -6.30
C SER A 97 -16.00 5.16 -5.81
N SER A 98 -17.12 5.72 -5.38
CA SER A 98 -18.27 4.97 -4.86
C SER A 98 -17.92 4.04 -3.69
N GLY A 99 -17.08 4.50 -2.76
CA GLY A 99 -16.73 3.77 -1.54
C GLY A 99 -15.65 2.69 -1.74
N ARG A 100 -14.84 2.77 -2.80
CA ARG A 100 -13.81 1.75 -3.12
C ARG A 100 -12.43 2.05 -2.53
N LEU A 101 -12.22 3.20 -1.89
CA LEU A 101 -10.91 3.55 -1.35
C LEU A 101 -10.51 2.60 -0.20
N GLN A 102 -9.29 2.08 -0.28
CA GLN A 102 -8.60 1.28 0.73
C GLN A 102 -7.41 2.11 1.24
N LEU A 103 -7.59 2.86 2.31
CA LEU A 103 -6.63 3.88 2.71
C LEU A 103 -5.52 3.32 3.59
N GLY A 104 -4.40 2.96 2.99
CA GLY A 104 -3.20 2.50 3.69
C GLY A 104 -2.31 3.66 4.11
N LEU A 105 -2.10 3.77 5.40
CA LEU A 105 -1.30 4.79 6.07
C LEU A 105 -0.06 4.18 6.73
N GLY A 106 0.90 5.00 7.07
CA GLY A 106 2.08 4.60 7.83
C GLY A 106 2.85 5.83 8.30
N THR A 107 3.93 5.62 9.06
CA THR A 107 4.75 6.73 9.55
C THR A 107 5.30 7.61 8.40
N GLY A 108 5.69 6.99 7.29
CA GLY A 108 6.35 7.67 6.19
C GLY A 108 7.88 7.77 6.37
N GLN A 109 8.55 8.24 5.33
CA GLN A 109 10.00 8.44 5.33
C GLN A 109 10.33 9.78 5.97
N GLY A 110 11.30 9.81 6.90
CA GLY A 110 11.84 11.04 7.48
C GLY A 110 12.87 11.74 6.57
N GLY A 111 13.34 12.90 7.02
CA GLY A 111 14.42 13.66 6.38
C GLY A 111 13.98 14.89 5.56
N PHE A 112 12.67 15.14 5.48
CA PHE A 112 12.13 16.32 4.79
C PHE A 112 11.45 17.31 5.74
N ASP A 113 11.67 17.18 7.05
CA ASP A 113 10.96 17.91 8.09
C ASP A 113 10.99 19.43 7.88
N SER A 114 12.17 20.00 7.61
CA SER A 114 12.33 21.43 7.37
C SER A 114 11.57 21.94 6.13
N VAL A 115 11.46 21.12 5.09
CA VAL A 115 10.70 21.48 3.88
C VAL A 115 9.22 21.59 4.17
N PHE A 116 8.71 20.75 5.09
CA PHE A 116 7.32 20.76 5.53
C PHE A 116 7.07 21.63 6.77
N GLY A 117 8.04 22.50 7.14
CA GLY A 117 7.91 23.41 8.28
C GLY A 117 7.85 22.72 9.63
N GLN A 118 8.48 21.55 9.76
CA GLN A 118 8.50 20.74 10.97
C GLN A 118 9.90 20.69 11.57
N GLU A 119 9.97 20.60 12.89
CA GLU A 119 11.24 20.35 13.58
C GLU A 119 11.69 18.90 13.36
N PRO A 120 12.99 18.68 13.08
CA PRO A 120 13.52 17.33 12.91
C PRO A 120 13.32 16.47 14.17
N ASN A 121 12.70 15.29 13.99
CA ASN A 121 12.48 14.32 15.06
C ASN A 121 12.42 12.89 14.46
N ASP A 122 12.24 11.86 15.28
CA ASP A 122 12.08 10.50 14.80
C ASP A 122 10.72 10.24 14.08
N GLY A 123 9.82 11.21 14.16
CA GLY A 123 8.50 11.21 13.49
C GLY A 123 7.49 10.22 14.04
N ARG A 124 7.86 9.40 15.01
CA ARG A 124 6.97 8.35 15.51
C ARG A 124 5.80 8.91 16.31
N GLU A 125 6.07 9.72 17.32
CA GLU A 125 5.04 10.32 18.18
C GLU A 125 4.15 11.25 17.37
N GLN A 126 4.75 12.13 16.55
CA GLN A 126 4.02 13.04 15.68
C GLN A 126 3.11 12.28 14.69
N SER A 127 3.60 11.18 14.10
CA SER A 127 2.80 10.36 13.20
C SER A 127 1.62 9.69 13.90
N GLN A 128 1.77 9.26 15.15
CA GLN A 128 0.66 8.70 15.94
C GLN A 128 -0.36 9.77 16.32
N THR A 129 0.07 10.97 16.68
CA THR A 129 -0.82 12.11 16.95
C THR A 129 -1.63 12.49 15.71
N ARG A 130 -0.96 12.59 14.55
CA ARG A 130 -1.64 12.88 13.26
C ARG A 130 -2.59 11.77 12.85
N LEU A 131 -2.20 10.51 13.03
CA LEU A 131 -3.08 9.36 12.77
C LEU A 131 -4.34 9.41 13.65
N ALA A 132 -4.20 9.69 14.94
CA ALA A 132 -5.34 9.80 15.84
C ALA A 132 -6.28 10.95 15.45
N ALA A 133 -5.74 12.11 15.08
CA ALA A 133 -6.53 13.24 14.59
C ALA A 133 -7.25 12.90 13.28
N PHE A 134 -6.56 12.26 12.35
CA PHE A 134 -7.15 11.78 11.08
C PHE A 134 -8.30 10.78 11.32
N LEU A 135 -8.11 9.79 12.20
CA LEU A 135 -9.14 8.77 12.48
C LEU A 135 -10.40 9.38 13.09
N ARG A 136 -10.26 10.39 13.97
CA ARG A 136 -11.41 11.15 14.48
C ARG A 136 -12.12 11.90 13.34
N ALA A 137 -11.35 12.60 12.51
CA ALA A 137 -11.87 13.37 11.40
C ALA A 137 -12.65 12.50 10.39
N VAL A 138 -12.06 11.37 9.95
CA VAL A 138 -12.68 10.48 8.94
C VAL A 138 -13.92 9.75 9.49
N ARG A 139 -14.03 9.62 10.82
CA ARG A 139 -15.22 9.07 11.49
C ARG A 139 -16.33 10.11 11.70
N GLY A 140 -16.10 11.35 11.27
CA GLY A 140 -17.07 12.45 11.41
C GLY A 140 -17.17 13.03 12.81
N GLU A 141 -16.18 12.77 13.67
CA GLU A 141 -16.11 13.39 15.00
C GLU A 141 -15.80 14.88 14.88
N GLN A 142 -16.16 15.65 15.92
CA GLN A 142 -15.80 17.05 16.02
C GLN A 142 -14.28 17.23 16.04
N VAL A 143 -13.77 18.07 15.15
CA VAL A 143 -12.34 18.36 15.01
C VAL A 143 -11.93 19.72 15.57
N GLY A 144 -12.89 20.58 15.84
CA GLY A 144 -12.64 21.91 16.39
C GLY A 144 -13.93 22.71 16.59
N VAL A 145 -13.74 23.98 16.98
CA VAL A 145 -14.81 24.97 17.15
C VAL A 145 -14.34 26.29 16.49
N VAL A 146 -15.24 27.01 15.84
CA VAL A 146 -14.94 28.31 15.24
C VAL A 146 -14.60 29.33 16.33
N GLY A 147 -13.41 29.92 16.22
CA GLY A 147 -12.96 31.03 17.08
C GLY A 147 -13.43 32.39 16.59
N ASP A 148 -13.09 33.46 17.34
CA ASP A 148 -13.60 34.81 17.14
C ASP A 148 -13.17 35.50 15.83
N LEU A 149 -12.19 34.96 15.10
CA LEU A 149 -11.68 35.56 13.86
C LEU A 149 -12.29 35.02 12.56
N ALA A 150 -13.24 34.12 12.63
CA ALA A 150 -13.71 33.38 11.45
C ALA A 150 -14.65 34.17 10.52
N GLY A 151 -15.16 35.32 10.91
CA GLY A 151 -15.88 36.31 10.07
C GLY A 151 -17.07 35.85 9.24
N MET A 152 -17.02 34.67 8.63
CA MET A 152 -18.07 34.11 7.77
C MET A 152 -18.90 32.99 8.44
N VAL A 153 -18.45 32.47 9.57
CA VAL A 153 -19.11 31.41 10.32
C VAL A 153 -19.24 31.87 11.77
N ALA A 154 -20.35 31.56 12.40
CA ALA A 154 -20.61 31.98 13.78
C ALA A 154 -19.60 31.38 14.76
N THR A 155 -19.04 32.22 15.64
CA THR A 155 -18.20 31.77 16.76
C THR A 155 -18.90 30.69 17.58
N GLY A 156 -18.17 29.64 17.97
CA GLY A 156 -18.72 28.52 18.72
C GLY A 156 -19.34 27.42 17.84
N THR A 157 -19.40 27.60 16.51
CA THR A 157 -19.85 26.52 15.63
C THR A 157 -18.91 25.33 15.68
N GLU A 158 -19.44 24.13 15.92
CA GLU A 158 -18.69 22.89 15.89
C GLU A 158 -18.29 22.52 14.46
N LEU A 159 -17.02 22.13 14.30
CA LEU A 159 -16.46 21.78 13.00
C LEU A 159 -16.29 20.26 12.90
N THR A 160 -16.82 19.71 11.81
CA THR A 160 -16.56 18.34 11.35
C THR A 160 -16.04 18.37 9.92
N VAL A 161 -15.26 17.36 9.53
CA VAL A 161 -14.76 17.24 8.14
C VAL A 161 -15.91 17.06 7.15
N ARG A 162 -15.84 17.77 6.03
CA ARG A 162 -16.80 17.71 4.94
C ARG A 162 -16.08 17.63 3.59
N PRO A 163 -16.53 16.77 2.62
CA PRO A 163 -17.62 15.82 2.79
C PRO A 163 -17.27 14.68 3.74
N THR A 164 -18.25 13.96 4.26
CA THR A 164 -18.05 12.67 4.96
C THR A 164 -18.29 11.51 3.98
N SER A 165 -17.48 10.45 4.09
CA SER A 165 -17.73 9.22 3.35
C SER A 165 -18.03 8.06 4.32
N PRO A 166 -19.29 7.55 4.34
CA PRO A 166 -19.68 6.50 5.28
C PRO A 166 -18.83 5.23 5.12
N GLY A 167 -18.36 4.66 6.23
CA GLY A 167 -17.58 3.43 6.26
C GLY A 167 -16.11 3.59 5.80
N LEU A 168 -15.63 4.78 5.44
CA LEU A 168 -14.22 4.98 5.09
C LEU A 168 -13.30 4.68 6.29
N GLY A 169 -13.72 5.04 7.50
CA GLY A 169 -12.99 4.73 8.73
C GLY A 169 -12.70 3.23 8.94
N ASP A 170 -13.58 2.34 8.44
CA ASP A 170 -13.42 0.89 8.52
C ASP A 170 -12.51 0.31 7.43
N ARG A 171 -12.15 1.12 6.43
CA ARG A 171 -11.26 0.77 5.33
C ARG A 171 -9.88 1.42 5.46
N VAL A 172 -9.51 1.81 6.68
CA VAL A 172 -8.17 2.31 6.99
C VAL A 172 -7.25 1.14 7.32
N TRP A 173 -6.16 1.07 6.60
CA TRP A 173 -5.07 0.13 6.77
C TRP A 173 -3.86 0.82 7.35
N TYR A 174 -3.03 0.10 8.11
CA TYR A 174 -1.77 0.65 8.56
C TYR A 174 -0.61 -0.30 8.26
N GLY A 175 0.44 0.26 7.65
CA GLY A 175 1.66 -0.46 7.29
C GLY A 175 2.50 -0.80 8.53
N ALA A 176 2.73 -2.09 8.78
CA ALA A 176 3.56 -2.56 9.88
C ALA A 176 4.84 -3.24 9.36
N GLY A 177 5.98 -2.87 9.95
CA GLY A 177 7.30 -3.43 9.63
C GLY A 177 7.89 -4.28 10.78
N SER A 178 7.11 -4.61 11.82
CA SER A 178 7.53 -5.44 12.96
C SER A 178 6.31 -5.98 13.70
N VAL A 179 6.51 -7.04 14.52
CA VAL A 179 5.46 -7.60 15.40
C VAL A 179 4.89 -6.54 16.34
N ALA A 180 5.73 -5.71 16.95
CA ALA A 180 5.28 -4.65 17.86
C ALA A 180 4.46 -3.57 17.14
N SER A 181 4.72 -3.29 15.86
CA SER A 181 3.87 -2.38 15.10
C SER A 181 2.55 -3.03 14.69
N ALA A 182 2.54 -4.32 14.36
CA ALA A 182 1.31 -5.07 14.09
C ALA A 182 0.39 -5.15 15.32
N GLU A 183 0.96 -5.32 16.51
CA GLU A 183 0.21 -5.27 17.78
C GLU A 183 -0.47 -3.93 17.98
N ARG A 184 0.23 -2.80 17.73
CA ARG A 184 -0.40 -1.47 17.82
C ARG A 184 -1.54 -1.29 16.84
N VAL A 185 -1.35 -1.73 15.60
CA VAL A 185 -2.39 -1.69 14.55
C VAL A 185 -3.63 -2.46 15.01
N GLY A 186 -3.44 -3.66 15.58
CA GLY A 186 -4.52 -4.45 16.15
C GLY A 186 -5.26 -3.71 17.26
N ARG A 187 -4.54 -3.18 18.27
CA ARG A 187 -5.15 -2.42 19.38
C ARG A 187 -5.94 -1.19 18.93
N GLN A 188 -5.55 -0.58 17.80
CA GLN A 188 -6.24 0.56 17.20
C GLN A 188 -7.49 0.17 16.37
N GLY A 189 -7.75 -1.13 16.18
CA GLY A 189 -8.84 -1.64 15.37
C GLY A 189 -8.71 -1.31 13.88
N LEU A 190 -7.46 -1.13 13.37
CA LEU A 190 -7.17 -0.86 11.97
C LEU A 190 -6.87 -2.16 11.22
N ARG A 191 -7.01 -2.15 9.90
CA ARG A 191 -6.59 -3.26 9.05
C ARG A 191 -5.07 -3.29 8.92
N LEU A 192 -4.50 -4.48 8.84
CA LEU A 192 -3.04 -4.70 8.82
C LEU A 192 -2.51 -4.84 7.40
N LEU A 193 -1.55 -3.99 7.04
CA LEU A 193 -0.84 -4.05 5.76
C LEU A 193 0.63 -4.43 5.99
N LEU A 194 1.05 -5.58 5.45
CA LEU A 194 2.40 -6.12 5.60
C LEU A 194 3.18 -6.04 4.27
N SER A 195 4.30 -5.34 4.32
CA SER A 195 5.13 -5.00 3.16
C SER A 195 6.05 -6.15 2.75
N THR A 196 6.81 -5.94 1.68
CA THR A 196 7.96 -6.78 1.27
C THR A 196 9.26 -6.42 2.00
N ILE A 197 9.19 -5.57 3.03
CA ILE A 197 10.37 -5.12 3.80
C ILE A 197 9.99 -5.09 5.29
N LEU A 198 10.82 -5.74 6.11
CA LEU A 198 10.73 -5.70 7.57
C LEU A 198 11.92 -4.94 8.17
N SER A 199 11.69 -4.30 9.31
CA SER A 199 12.74 -3.65 10.09
C SER A 199 13.57 -4.69 10.83
N GLY A 200 14.90 -4.53 10.78
CA GLY A 200 15.84 -5.43 11.45
C GLY A 200 16.35 -6.57 10.54
N GLN A 201 17.20 -7.40 11.11
CA GLN A 201 17.63 -8.65 10.49
C GLN A 201 16.70 -9.79 10.94
N ILE A 202 16.08 -10.45 10.00
CA ILE A 202 15.09 -11.52 10.20
C ILE A 202 15.57 -12.76 9.45
N ASP A 203 15.71 -13.87 10.16
CA ASP A 203 16.20 -15.12 9.58
C ASP A 203 15.11 -15.82 8.75
N ASP A 204 13.87 -15.83 9.25
CA ASP A 204 12.71 -16.38 8.54
C ASP A 204 11.62 -15.29 8.38
N TYR A 205 11.54 -14.78 7.16
CA TYR A 205 10.62 -13.69 6.80
C TYR A 205 9.16 -14.11 6.94
N GLY A 206 8.80 -15.30 6.47
CA GLY A 206 7.44 -15.82 6.51
C GLY A 206 6.98 -16.09 7.93
N ALA A 207 7.81 -16.71 8.75
CA ALA A 207 7.51 -16.99 10.16
C ALA A 207 7.36 -15.69 10.98
N GLU A 208 8.20 -14.67 10.74
CA GLU A 208 8.08 -13.38 11.43
C GLU A 208 6.78 -12.68 11.10
N LEU A 209 6.36 -12.68 9.82
CA LEU A 209 5.06 -12.11 9.44
C LEU A 209 3.89 -12.92 9.97
N ALA A 210 3.98 -14.26 9.98
CA ALA A 210 2.95 -15.10 10.60
C ALA A 210 2.79 -14.79 12.09
N ARG A 211 3.91 -14.53 12.80
CA ARG A 211 3.89 -14.07 14.20
C ARG A 211 3.22 -12.70 14.33
N ALA A 212 3.54 -11.77 13.44
CA ALA A 212 2.92 -10.44 13.42
C ALA A 212 1.40 -10.53 13.21
N ILE A 213 0.92 -11.38 12.29
CA ILE A 213 -0.50 -11.60 12.02
C ILE A 213 -1.21 -12.19 13.24
N LYS A 214 -0.64 -13.23 13.86
CA LYS A 214 -1.20 -13.85 15.07
C LYS A 214 -1.29 -12.85 16.23
N THR A 215 -0.25 -12.03 16.42
CA THR A 215 -0.23 -10.99 17.44
C THR A 215 -1.29 -9.91 17.16
N TYR A 216 -1.43 -9.48 15.90
CA TYR A 216 -2.48 -8.57 15.48
C TYR A 216 -3.87 -9.08 15.85
N HIS A 217 -4.21 -10.31 15.46
CA HIS A 217 -5.51 -10.91 15.76
C HIS A 217 -5.77 -11.09 17.25
N SER A 218 -4.75 -11.38 18.05
CA SER A 218 -4.90 -11.59 19.50
C SER A 218 -5.32 -10.34 20.28
N VAL A 219 -5.10 -9.15 19.72
CA VAL A 219 -5.39 -7.85 20.36
C VAL A 219 -6.41 -7.01 19.58
N HIS A 220 -6.84 -7.46 18.42
CA HIS A 220 -7.80 -6.70 17.58
C HIS A 220 -9.20 -6.74 18.22
N PRO A 221 -9.88 -5.57 18.38
CA PRO A 221 -11.20 -5.53 19.00
C PRO A 221 -12.25 -6.18 18.08
N ALA A 222 -13.15 -6.98 18.67
CA ALA A 222 -14.22 -7.64 17.92
C ALA A 222 -15.26 -6.66 17.31
N THR A 223 -15.20 -5.38 17.69
CA THR A 223 -16.10 -4.33 17.22
C THR A 223 -15.72 -3.72 15.87
N SER A 224 -14.54 -4.06 15.35
CA SER A 224 -14.07 -3.60 14.04
C SER A 224 -13.71 -4.80 13.14
N PRO A 225 -13.82 -4.66 11.80
CA PRO A 225 -13.46 -5.73 10.88
C PRO A 225 -11.95 -5.92 10.83
N ALA A 226 -11.47 -7.07 11.33
CA ALA A 226 -10.07 -7.46 11.17
C ALA A 226 -9.83 -7.90 9.72
N GLN A 227 -8.77 -7.39 9.11
CA GLN A 227 -8.32 -7.80 7.77
C GLN A 227 -6.81 -7.64 7.65
N VAL A 228 -6.18 -8.61 7.01
CA VAL A 228 -4.71 -8.66 6.83
C VAL A 228 -4.36 -8.82 5.37
N ALA A 229 -3.52 -7.92 4.86
CA ALA A 229 -2.95 -8.02 3.53
C ALA A 229 -1.44 -8.23 3.60
N VAL A 230 -0.91 -9.18 2.82
CA VAL A 230 0.52 -9.42 2.68
C VAL A 230 0.99 -9.16 1.25
N ALA A 231 2.07 -8.39 1.10
CA ALA A 231 2.68 -8.14 -0.20
C ALA A 231 3.82 -9.12 -0.48
N ARG A 232 3.83 -9.71 -1.69
CA ARG A 232 4.89 -10.61 -2.17
C ARG A 232 5.26 -10.29 -3.61
N SER A 233 6.54 -10.43 -3.94
CA SER A 233 6.98 -10.46 -5.34
C SER A 233 6.66 -11.85 -5.91
N VAL A 234 5.68 -11.92 -6.81
CA VAL A 234 5.15 -13.15 -7.39
C VAL A 234 5.41 -13.11 -8.89
N LEU A 235 6.35 -13.91 -9.38
CA LEU A 235 6.87 -13.84 -10.75
C LEU A 235 6.80 -15.22 -11.45
N PRO A 236 5.61 -15.70 -11.84
CA PRO A 236 5.44 -16.95 -12.57
C PRO A 236 5.97 -16.82 -14.00
N ALA A 237 6.95 -17.62 -14.35
CA ALA A 237 7.59 -17.62 -15.67
C ALA A 237 6.90 -18.61 -16.61
N THR A 238 6.14 -18.09 -17.56
CA THR A 238 5.47 -18.90 -18.60
C THR A 238 6.35 -19.15 -19.84
N SER A 239 7.63 -18.71 -19.80
CA SER A 239 8.61 -19.00 -20.84
C SER A 239 10.04 -19.02 -20.28
N PRO A 240 11.01 -19.68 -20.99
CA PRO A 240 12.41 -19.67 -20.59
C PRO A 240 13.03 -18.26 -20.54
N GLU A 241 12.55 -17.33 -21.34
CA GLU A 241 12.99 -15.94 -21.34
C GLU A 241 12.56 -15.23 -20.05
N LEU A 242 11.30 -15.36 -19.68
CA LEU A 242 10.79 -14.82 -18.41
C LEU A 242 11.48 -15.44 -17.19
N ARG A 243 11.78 -16.74 -17.23
CA ARG A 243 12.50 -17.41 -16.15
C ARG A 243 13.88 -16.76 -15.93
N ARG A 244 14.63 -16.50 -17.00
CA ARG A 244 15.91 -15.79 -16.91
C ARG A 244 15.73 -14.34 -16.41
N ARG A 245 14.73 -13.64 -16.92
CA ARG A 245 14.42 -12.25 -16.56
C ARG A 245 14.09 -12.12 -15.06
N TYR A 246 13.27 -13.03 -14.53
CA TYR A 246 12.85 -13.01 -13.14
C TYR A 246 13.96 -13.46 -12.18
N ALA A 247 14.77 -14.43 -12.56
CA ALA A 247 15.96 -14.81 -11.81
C ALA A 247 16.98 -13.65 -11.74
N ALA A 248 17.18 -12.91 -12.81
CA ALA A 248 18.05 -11.73 -12.83
C ALA A 248 17.51 -10.62 -11.90
N TYR A 249 16.20 -10.40 -11.89
CA TYR A 249 15.57 -9.44 -10.96
C TYR A 249 15.74 -9.85 -9.49
N ASP A 250 15.60 -11.14 -9.16
CA ASP A 250 15.83 -11.64 -7.81
C ASP A 250 17.28 -11.43 -7.37
N GLU A 251 18.25 -11.74 -8.25
CA GLU A 251 19.67 -11.52 -7.97
C GLU A 251 20.00 -10.04 -7.77
N GLU A 252 19.47 -9.16 -8.62
CA GLU A 252 19.64 -7.72 -8.46
C GLU A 252 19.07 -7.24 -7.13
N ARG A 253 17.89 -7.73 -6.74
CA ARG A 253 17.25 -7.36 -5.49
C ARG A 253 18.03 -7.85 -4.27
N ARG A 254 18.62 -9.05 -4.33
CA ARG A 254 19.47 -9.58 -3.26
C ARG A 254 20.79 -8.82 -3.09
N THR A 255 21.38 -8.39 -4.20
CA THR A 255 22.69 -7.71 -4.19
C THR A 255 22.59 -6.22 -3.90
N GLN A 256 21.57 -5.52 -4.43
CA GLN A 256 21.40 -4.09 -4.30
C GLN A 256 20.39 -3.68 -3.21
N GLY A 257 19.64 -4.64 -2.67
CA GLY A 257 18.62 -4.38 -1.66
C GLY A 257 17.55 -3.39 -2.14
N PRO A 258 17.07 -2.47 -1.29
CA PRO A 258 16.05 -1.49 -1.67
C PRO A 258 16.48 -0.50 -2.77
N ALA A 259 17.77 -0.43 -3.09
CA ALA A 259 18.29 0.39 -4.19
C ALA A 259 18.02 -0.24 -5.55
N ALA A 260 17.79 -1.58 -5.60
CA ALA A 260 17.40 -2.27 -6.81
C ALA A 260 16.16 -1.60 -7.43
N SER A 261 16.20 -1.39 -8.72
CA SER A 261 15.05 -0.85 -9.48
C SER A 261 14.67 0.59 -9.15
N ARG A 262 15.60 1.43 -8.71
CA ARG A 262 15.34 2.87 -8.61
C ARG A 262 15.17 3.48 -10.01
N PRO A 263 14.20 4.38 -10.23
CA PRO A 263 14.06 5.05 -11.50
C PRO A 263 15.27 5.99 -11.77
N GLN A 264 15.56 6.23 -13.02
CA GLN A 264 16.60 7.17 -13.42
C GLN A 264 16.26 8.58 -12.89
N GLY A 265 17.23 9.23 -12.25
CA GLY A 265 17.05 10.54 -11.63
C GLY A 265 16.44 10.50 -10.21
N ALA A 266 16.26 9.33 -9.63
CA ALA A 266 15.86 9.20 -8.24
C ALA A 266 16.90 9.83 -7.29
N LEU A 267 16.41 10.34 -6.15
CA LEU A 267 17.28 10.93 -5.11
C LEU A 267 18.36 9.91 -4.69
N ALA A 268 19.60 10.39 -4.54
CA ALA A 268 20.71 9.56 -4.07
C ALA A 268 20.39 8.95 -2.69
N PRO A 269 20.77 7.68 -2.42
CA PRO A 269 20.67 7.13 -1.09
C PRO A 269 21.58 7.90 -0.12
N THR A 270 21.17 7.97 1.15
CA THR A 270 21.98 8.58 2.21
C THR A 270 23.33 7.86 2.36
N ALA A 271 24.42 8.62 2.54
CA ALA A 271 25.75 8.12 2.81
C ALA A 271 25.93 7.71 4.29
N GLY A 272 24.99 6.94 4.84
CA GLY A 272 25.07 6.43 6.21
C GLY A 272 25.05 4.90 6.23
N PRO A 273 25.32 4.26 7.38
CA PRO A 273 25.12 2.82 7.49
C PRO A 273 23.67 2.51 7.11
N PRO A 274 23.44 1.54 6.20
CA PRO A 274 22.09 1.23 5.75
C PRO A 274 21.26 0.81 6.97
N ALA A 275 20.03 1.37 7.06
CA ALA A 275 19.08 0.87 8.01
C ALA A 275 18.98 -0.65 7.81
N ARG A 276 19.07 -1.42 8.90
CA ARG A 276 18.99 -2.89 8.81
C ARG A 276 17.54 -3.26 8.51
N PHE A 277 17.30 -3.82 7.32
CA PHE A 277 16.03 -4.45 6.98
C PHE A 277 16.24 -5.77 6.28
N THR A 278 15.25 -6.60 6.43
CA THR A 278 15.14 -7.85 5.68
C THR A 278 14.08 -7.67 4.61
N MET A 279 14.43 -8.03 3.37
CA MET A 279 13.50 -8.03 2.24
C MET A 279 12.84 -9.40 2.11
N SER A 280 11.57 -9.42 1.70
CA SER A 280 10.89 -10.68 1.37
C SER A 280 11.63 -11.41 0.25
N PRO A 281 11.62 -12.75 0.25
CA PRO A 281 12.00 -13.52 -0.93
C PRO A 281 11.21 -13.07 -2.17
N VAL A 282 11.78 -13.29 -3.34
CA VAL A 282 11.07 -13.20 -4.62
C VAL A 282 10.63 -14.61 -4.99
N HIS A 283 9.33 -14.82 -5.08
CA HIS A 283 8.76 -16.08 -5.54
C HIS A 283 8.81 -16.11 -7.06
N HIS A 284 9.77 -16.84 -7.64
CA HIS A 284 9.95 -16.93 -9.08
C HIS A 284 10.26 -18.36 -9.52
N GLY A 285 9.97 -18.66 -10.78
CA GLY A 285 10.12 -19.99 -11.37
C GLY A 285 8.95 -20.29 -12.28
N ASP A 286 8.72 -21.55 -12.62
CA ASP A 286 7.51 -21.97 -13.30
C ASP A 286 6.28 -21.71 -12.39
N PRO A 287 5.06 -21.58 -12.95
CA PRO A 287 3.87 -21.32 -12.14
C PRO A 287 3.67 -22.30 -10.97
N SER A 288 3.98 -23.58 -11.15
CA SER A 288 3.91 -24.59 -10.08
C SER A 288 4.94 -24.36 -9.00
N GLU A 289 6.19 -24.01 -9.35
CA GLU A 289 7.25 -23.68 -8.37
C GLU A 289 6.89 -22.45 -7.56
N VAL A 290 6.30 -21.42 -8.21
CA VAL A 290 5.82 -20.20 -7.53
C VAL A 290 4.67 -20.52 -6.57
N LEU A 291 3.74 -21.37 -6.99
CA LEU A 291 2.65 -21.83 -6.13
C LEU A 291 3.18 -22.56 -4.89
N ASP A 292 4.11 -23.50 -5.06
CA ASP A 292 4.72 -24.25 -3.95
C ASP A 292 5.42 -23.31 -2.96
N GLN A 293 6.14 -22.29 -3.47
CA GLN A 293 6.78 -21.28 -2.63
C GLN A 293 5.79 -20.45 -1.83
N LEU A 294 4.65 -20.05 -2.44
CA LEU A 294 3.59 -19.30 -1.76
C LEU A 294 2.86 -20.15 -0.72
N LEU A 295 2.59 -21.41 -1.03
CA LEU A 295 1.96 -22.35 -0.08
C LEU A 295 2.88 -22.69 1.10
N ALA A 296 4.20 -22.64 0.90
CA ALA A 296 5.19 -22.84 1.98
C ALA A 296 5.34 -21.58 2.86
N ASP A 297 4.87 -20.41 2.45
CA ASP A 297 4.93 -19.17 3.25
C ASP A 297 3.78 -19.14 4.27
N PRO A 298 4.04 -19.30 5.59
CA PRO A 298 2.97 -19.35 6.57
C PRO A 298 2.20 -18.06 6.73
N SER A 299 2.75 -16.93 6.31
CA SER A 299 2.03 -15.63 6.36
C SER A 299 1.01 -15.48 5.23
N VAL A 300 1.24 -16.10 4.08
CA VAL A 300 0.26 -16.13 2.96
C VAL A 300 -0.95 -16.95 3.38
N ALA A 301 -0.76 -18.08 4.08
CA ALA A 301 -1.86 -18.90 4.58
C ALA A 301 -2.74 -18.22 5.64
N LEU A 302 -2.22 -17.20 6.32
CA LEU A 302 -2.91 -16.44 7.38
C LEU A 302 -3.48 -15.10 6.90
N ALA A 303 -3.18 -14.68 5.67
CA ALA A 303 -3.65 -13.42 5.12
C ALA A 303 -5.02 -13.56 4.47
N ASP A 304 -5.80 -12.48 4.48
CA ASP A 304 -7.06 -12.35 3.75
C ASP A 304 -6.80 -11.89 2.30
N ASP A 305 -5.78 -11.05 2.10
CA ASP A 305 -5.42 -10.46 0.81
C ASP A 305 -3.96 -10.77 0.47
N LEU A 306 -3.70 -11.36 -0.70
CA LEU A 306 -2.37 -11.45 -1.31
C LEU A 306 -2.19 -10.28 -2.28
N ILE A 307 -1.18 -9.45 -2.04
CA ILE A 307 -0.85 -8.31 -2.90
C ILE A 307 0.42 -8.64 -3.70
N ALA A 308 0.28 -8.84 -5.01
CA ALA A 308 1.40 -9.03 -5.91
C ALA A 308 2.18 -7.71 -6.08
N PHE A 309 3.40 -7.66 -5.57
CA PHE A 309 4.29 -6.52 -5.72
C PHE A 309 4.91 -6.53 -7.11
N LEU A 310 4.55 -5.53 -7.92
CA LEU A 310 5.07 -5.38 -9.28
C LEU A 310 6.48 -4.76 -9.25
N PRO A 311 7.47 -5.35 -9.95
CA PRO A 311 8.81 -4.79 -10.01
C PRO A 311 8.83 -3.39 -10.63
N PRO A 312 9.41 -2.37 -9.97
CA PRO A 312 9.43 -1.00 -10.49
C PRO A 312 10.21 -0.84 -11.80
N ALA A 313 11.13 -1.77 -12.08
CA ALA A 313 11.92 -1.79 -13.32
C ALA A 313 11.15 -2.32 -14.52
N PHE A 314 9.96 -2.91 -14.32
CA PHE A 314 9.16 -3.45 -15.41
C PHE A 314 8.29 -2.33 -16.01
N GLY A 315 8.25 -2.27 -17.33
CA GLY A 315 7.37 -1.36 -18.05
C GLY A 315 5.91 -1.83 -18.04
N LEU A 316 5.02 -1.00 -18.57
CA LEU A 316 3.57 -1.30 -18.60
C LEU A 316 3.30 -2.68 -19.22
N ARG A 317 3.83 -2.99 -20.40
CA ARG A 317 3.58 -4.28 -21.09
C ARG A 317 4.00 -5.47 -20.24
N GLU A 318 5.15 -5.38 -19.58
CA GLU A 318 5.70 -6.45 -18.75
C GLU A 318 4.84 -6.65 -17.49
N ASN A 319 4.39 -5.56 -16.87
CA ASN A 319 3.49 -5.61 -15.72
C ASN A 319 2.09 -6.10 -16.08
N LEU A 320 1.53 -5.72 -17.23
CA LEU A 320 0.23 -6.23 -17.69
C LEU A 320 0.28 -7.75 -17.91
N ARG A 321 1.35 -8.24 -18.58
CA ARG A 321 1.55 -9.67 -18.74
C ARG A 321 1.70 -10.37 -17.38
N LEU A 322 2.47 -9.80 -16.47
CA LEU A 322 2.65 -10.37 -15.13
C LEU A 322 1.33 -10.50 -14.37
N LEU A 323 0.47 -9.49 -14.44
CA LEU A 323 -0.87 -9.57 -13.85
C LEU A 323 -1.70 -10.70 -14.47
N GLU A 324 -1.68 -10.86 -15.80
CA GLU A 324 -2.37 -11.94 -16.49
C GLU A 324 -1.81 -13.32 -16.09
N ASP A 325 -0.48 -13.49 -16.11
CA ASP A 325 0.17 -14.74 -15.72
C ASP A 325 -0.16 -15.12 -14.26
N ILE A 326 -0.17 -14.19 -13.31
CA ILE A 326 -0.57 -14.43 -11.91
C ILE A 326 -2.04 -14.84 -11.83
N ALA A 327 -2.94 -14.09 -12.45
CA ALA A 327 -4.38 -14.31 -12.39
C ALA A 327 -4.80 -15.65 -13.00
N THR A 328 -4.09 -16.12 -14.04
CA THR A 328 -4.46 -17.33 -14.78
C THR A 328 -3.74 -18.59 -14.32
N THR A 329 -2.51 -18.48 -13.80
CA THR A 329 -1.66 -19.65 -13.54
C THR A 329 -1.39 -19.94 -12.06
N VAL A 330 -1.53 -18.94 -11.17
CA VAL A 330 -1.18 -19.07 -9.74
C VAL A 330 -2.40 -18.84 -8.85
N ALA A 331 -3.07 -17.71 -8.99
CA ALA A 331 -4.11 -17.27 -8.07
C ALA A 331 -5.30 -18.24 -7.95
N PRO A 332 -5.78 -18.91 -9.02
CA PRO A 332 -6.86 -19.90 -8.90
C PRO A 332 -6.51 -21.07 -7.98
N HIS A 333 -5.25 -21.47 -7.96
CA HIS A 333 -4.75 -22.56 -7.10
C HIS A 333 -4.59 -22.16 -5.63
N LEU A 334 -4.59 -20.84 -5.33
CA LEU A 334 -4.66 -20.30 -3.97
C LEU A 334 -6.12 -20.10 -3.49
N GLY A 335 -7.10 -20.51 -4.28
CA GLY A 335 -8.53 -20.37 -3.96
C GLY A 335 -9.13 -19.01 -4.33
N TRP A 336 -8.41 -18.18 -5.09
CA TRP A 336 -8.96 -16.94 -5.62
C TRP A 336 -9.91 -17.21 -6.78
N VAL A 337 -11.02 -16.48 -6.77
CA VAL A 337 -12.01 -16.49 -7.85
C VAL A 337 -12.11 -15.07 -8.41
N PRO A 338 -11.88 -14.88 -9.71
CA PRO A 338 -12.00 -13.56 -10.31
C PRO A 338 -13.38 -12.96 -10.05
N SER A 339 -13.40 -11.70 -9.63
CA SER A 339 -14.68 -10.99 -9.54
C SER A 339 -15.23 -10.79 -10.95
N ALA A 340 -16.53 -11.06 -11.14
CA ALA A 340 -17.17 -10.92 -12.45
C ALA A 340 -16.98 -9.48 -12.99
N PRO A 341 -16.79 -9.31 -14.31
CA PRO A 341 -16.83 -7.98 -14.91
C PRO A 341 -18.18 -7.32 -14.63
N ALA A 342 -18.16 -6.00 -14.37
CA ALA A 342 -19.37 -5.21 -14.13
C ALA A 342 -20.25 -5.11 -15.37
#